data_6093b5229e7ad017d168198aed0c5bf3
#
_entry.id   6093b5229e7ad017d168198aed0c5bf3
#
_cell.length_a   1.000
_cell.length_b   1.000
_cell.length_c   1.000
_cell.angle_alpha   90.00
_cell.angle_beta   90.00
_cell.angle_gamma   90.00
#
_symmetry.space_group_name_H-M   'P 1'
#
loop_
_entity.id
_entity.type
_entity.pdbx_description
1 polymer ?
#
loop_
_entity_poly.entity_id
_entity_poly.type
_entity_poly.pdbx_seq_one_letter_code
_entity_poly.pdbx_strand_id
1 'polypeptide(L)'
;MEGVSVIICSHNGASRLPTTLAHLMVQEPPRTPWEVVLVDNASTDNSAEVARSCWQDGPAPLRVVHEPRLGVRFARELGFATANYAFVGFVDDDNWVATDWVRTAYSIISSSSRLGALGSIRTPVCEISQSLPAWFEKVHSTYAILTDCEFNQIQDPPMYLPTAGLCVRKMAWENLIERGFRLQLTGRRGRKLFAGEDTELTMSLRLTGWELRIDPRLRLQHFMPRNRLRWQYARRLLRDHSASHVLLDAYSERNMSLRPGFRRWISERWWYQFGSSVGRMARQPRGVLAALLSSGDGRQDVIEIELQFGRALGLLRHTNRYGRLRREVREAPWRTLPDFGEASRP
;
A
#
# COMPACT_ATOMS: atom_id res chain seq x y z
N MET A 1 22.34 7.96 -7.91
CA MET A 1 23.38 7.68 -6.89
C MET A 1 22.93 6.51 -6.04
N GLU A 2 23.83 5.60 -5.70
CA GLU A 2 23.55 4.51 -4.77
C GLU A 2 23.20 5.07 -3.38
N GLY A 3 22.22 4.45 -2.70
CA GLY A 3 21.74 4.90 -1.39
C GLY A 3 20.25 4.73 -1.23
N VAL A 4 19.72 5.23 -0.10
CA VAL A 4 18.30 5.12 0.27
C VAL A 4 17.71 6.50 0.56
N SER A 5 16.64 6.89 -0.14
CA SER A 5 15.79 8.02 0.23
C SER A 5 14.59 7.52 1.01
N VAL A 6 14.50 7.83 2.29
CA VAL A 6 13.35 7.50 3.14
C VAL A 6 12.29 8.60 2.96
N ILE A 7 11.15 8.26 2.39
CA ILE A 7 10.05 9.17 2.12
C ILE A 7 8.97 9.02 3.19
N ILE A 8 8.64 10.12 3.86
CA ILE A 8 7.53 10.18 4.81
C ILE A 8 6.44 11.06 4.19
N CYS A 9 5.29 10.46 3.83
CA CYS A 9 4.14 11.21 3.36
C CYS A 9 3.22 11.51 4.54
N SER A 10 3.02 12.78 4.89
CA SER A 10 2.21 13.16 6.04
C SER A 10 1.16 14.21 5.69
N HIS A 11 -0.02 14.08 6.29
CA HIS A 11 -1.09 15.07 6.28
C HIS A 11 -1.62 15.22 7.70
N ASN A 12 -1.47 16.41 8.29
CA ASN A 12 -1.83 16.66 9.67
C ASN A 12 -1.22 15.62 10.62
N GLY A 13 0.09 15.46 10.53
CA GLY A 13 0.86 14.43 11.23
C GLY A 13 1.66 14.95 12.44
N ALA A 14 1.48 16.21 12.86
CA ALA A 14 2.27 16.82 13.93
C ALA A 14 2.34 15.98 15.21
N SER A 15 1.28 15.26 15.55
CA SER A 15 1.25 14.41 16.75
C SER A 15 1.91 13.02 16.56
N ARG A 16 2.09 12.56 15.32
CA ARG A 16 2.62 11.21 15.00
C ARG A 16 4.10 11.26 14.60
N LEU A 17 4.48 12.30 13.87
CA LEU A 17 5.84 12.48 13.35
C LEU A 17 6.95 12.35 14.40
N PRO A 18 6.82 12.88 15.63
CA PRO A 18 7.90 12.77 16.61
C PRO A 18 8.35 11.34 16.88
N THR A 19 7.42 10.41 17.06
CA THR A 19 7.76 9.01 17.31
C THR A 19 8.36 8.34 16.07
N THR A 20 7.78 8.57 14.90
CA THR A 20 8.31 8.02 13.63
C THR A 20 9.74 8.52 13.36
N LEU A 21 9.98 9.82 13.57
CA LEU A 21 11.30 10.41 13.40
C LEU A 21 12.29 9.91 14.46
N ALA A 22 11.86 9.70 15.71
CA ALA A 22 12.70 9.11 16.75
C ALA A 22 13.24 7.72 16.38
N HIS A 23 12.43 6.89 15.71
CA HIS A 23 12.88 5.59 15.19
C HIS A 23 13.88 5.71 14.03
N LEU A 24 13.80 6.77 13.24
CA LEU A 24 14.78 7.07 12.20
C LEU A 24 16.04 7.74 12.75
N MET A 25 15.96 8.48 13.87
CA MET A 25 17.12 9.08 14.54
C MET A 25 18.11 8.04 15.08
N VAL A 26 17.62 6.87 15.45
CA VAL A 26 18.44 5.80 16.03
C VAL A 26 18.83 4.72 15.02
N GLN A 27 18.77 5.04 13.71
CA GLN A 27 19.18 4.09 12.69
C GLN A 27 20.67 3.76 12.83
N GLU A 28 20.99 2.47 12.79
CA GLU A 28 22.37 2.03 12.68
C GLU A 28 22.98 2.56 11.38
N PRO A 29 24.18 3.16 11.40
CA PRO A 29 24.77 3.76 10.21
C PRO A 29 24.85 2.77 9.06
N PRO A 30 24.11 2.96 7.96
CA PRO A 30 24.29 2.14 6.77
C PRO A 30 25.66 2.47 6.16
N ARG A 31 26.27 1.48 5.47
CA ARG A 31 27.52 1.73 4.72
C ARG A 31 27.33 2.56 3.47
N THR A 32 26.09 3.01 3.21
CA THR A 32 25.68 3.76 2.02
C THR A 32 24.99 5.06 2.47
N PRO A 33 25.09 6.13 1.67
CA PRO A 33 24.42 7.37 2.00
C PRO A 33 22.89 7.20 1.99
N TRP A 34 22.24 7.95 2.86
CA TRP A 34 20.79 8.00 2.94
C TRP A 34 20.28 9.41 3.32
N GLU A 35 19.01 9.65 3.09
CA GLU A 35 18.33 10.89 3.42
C GLU A 35 16.90 10.62 3.89
N VAL A 36 16.29 11.61 4.55
CA VAL A 36 14.86 11.65 4.84
C VAL A 36 14.21 12.77 4.03
N VAL A 37 13.11 12.48 3.37
CA VAL A 37 12.27 13.46 2.68
C VAL A 37 10.88 13.40 3.29
N LEU A 38 10.51 14.42 4.05
CA LEU A 38 9.13 14.61 4.49
C LEU A 38 8.35 15.33 3.39
N VAL A 39 7.34 14.67 2.87
CA VAL A 39 6.35 15.28 1.97
C VAL A 39 5.15 15.72 2.80
N ASP A 40 5.07 17.01 3.08
CA ASP A 40 3.91 17.65 3.72
C ASP A 40 2.78 17.78 2.71
N ASN A 41 1.79 16.89 2.81
CA ASN A 41 0.68 16.81 1.87
C ASN A 41 -0.49 17.70 2.29
N ALA A 42 -0.37 19.00 2.02
CA ALA A 42 -1.41 19.99 2.30
C ALA A 42 -1.86 19.98 3.78
N SER A 43 -0.91 19.88 4.73
CA SER A 43 -1.23 19.98 6.16
C SER A 43 -1.71 21.37 6.53
N THR A 44 -2.60 21.41 7.50
CA THR A 44 -3.11 22.64 8.13
C THR A 44 -2.62 22.82 9.57
N ASP A 45 -1.87 21.84 10.06
CA ASP A 45 -1.17 21.88 11.35
C ASP A 45 0.32 22.20 11.16
N ASN A 46 1.08 22.21 12.24
CA ASN A 46 2.51 22.50 12.24
C ASN A 46 3.42 21.28 11.95
N SER A 47 2.95 20.32 11.15
CA SER A 47 3.71 19.08 10.83
C SER A 47 5.12 19.34 10.33
N ALA A 48 5.30 20.34 9.44
CA ALA A 48 6.60 20.66 8.86
C ALA A 48 7.59 21.23 9.90
N GLU A 49 7.13 22.11 10.79
CA GLU A 49 7.92 22.69 11.88
C GLU A 49 8.32 21.63 12.89
N VAL A 50 7.37 20.77 13.29
CA VAL A 50 7.62 19.65 14.20
C VAL A 50 8.69 18.72 13.63
N ALA A 51 8.62 18.39 12.34
CA ALA A 51 9.62 17.52 11.73
C ALA A 51 11.01 18.13 11.75
N ARG A 52 11.15 19.43 11.41
CA ARG A 52 12.45 20.12 11.46
C ARG A 52 13.02 20.17 12.89
N SER A 53 12.15 20.48 13.87
CA SER A 53 12.55 20.52 15.28
C SER A 53 13.01 19.16 15.81
N CYS A 54 12.30 18.08 15.45
CA CYS A 54 12.67 16.73 15.85
C CYS A 54 13.95 16.21 15.19
N TRP A 55 14.41 16.81 14.08
CA TRP A 55 15.52 16.32 13.27
C TRP A 55 16.77 17.21 13.30
N GLN A 56 16.92 18.13 14.26
CA GLN A 56 18.02 19.10 14.29
C GLN A 56 19.40 18.45 14.22
N ASP A 57 19.62 17.36 14.96
CA ASP A 57 20.87 16.61 14.99
C ASP A 57 20.73 15.21 14.34
N GLY A 58 19.93 15.13 13.29
CA GLY A 58 19.61 13.87 12.63
C GLY A 58 20.82 13.21 11.96
N PRO A 59 20.88 11.86 11.91
CA PRO A 59 22.01 11.11 11.37
C PRO A 59 22.13 11.22 9.84
N ALA A 60 21.19 11.85 9.17
CA ALA A 60 21.14 12.06 7.72
C ALA A 60 20.43 13.38 7.38
N PRO A 61 20.62 13.92 6.17
CA PRO A 61 19.89 15.12 5.74
C PRO A 61 18.37 14.93 5.77
N LEU A 62 17.64 15.92 6.31
CA LEU A 62 16.19 16.02 6.20
C LEU A 62 15.82 17.11 5.18
N ARG A 63 15.00 16.77 4.23
CA ARG A 63 14.33 17.74 3.35
C ARG A 63 12.83 17.71 3.57
N VAL A 64 12.22 18.88 3.75
CA VAL A 64 10.76 19.03 3.87
C VAL A 64 10.27 19.69 2.60
N VAL A 65 9.42 18.98 1.85
CA VAL A 65 8.80 19.46 0.61
C VAL A 65 7.28 19.53 0.76
N HIS A 66 6.66 20.52 0.11
CA HIS A 66 5.22 20.73 0.20
C HIS A 66 4.50 20.25 -1.06
N GLU A 67 3.48 19.40 -0.90
CA GLU A 67 2.56 18.97 -1.96
C GLU A 67 1.17 19.56 -1.69
N PRO A 68 0.74 20.57 -2.45
CA PRO A 68 -0.53 21.27 -2.19
C PRO A 68 -1.77 20.45 -2.57
N ARG A 69 -1.62 19.43 -3.42
CA ARG A 69 -2.75 18.58 -3.85
C ARG A 69 -2.99 17.50 -2.79
N LEU A 70 -4.08 17.62 -2.04
CA LEU A 70 -4.43 16.65 -1.01
C LEU A 70 -4.65 15.25 -1.59
N GLY A 71 -3.90 14.27 -1.08
CA GLY A 71 -4.01 12.84 -1.42
C GLY A 71 -2.65 12.15 -1.45
N VAL A 72 -2.55 11.01 -0.80
CA VAL A 72 -1.28 10.27 -0.60
C VAL A 72 -0.58 9.91 -1.92
N ARG A 73 -1.33 9.69 -3.00
CA ARG A 73 -0.78 9.49 -4.33
C ARG A 73 0.14 10.62 -4.75
N PHE A 74 -0.32 11.87 -4.63
CA PHE A 74 0.46 13.06 -5.03
C PHE A 74 1.72 13.21 -4.17
N ALA A 75 1.58 12.95 -2.88
CA ALA A 75 2.72 12.97 -1.97
C ALA A 75 3.78 11.92 -2.35
N ARG A 76 3.38 10.71 -2.73
CA ARG A 76 4.31 9.66 -3.17
C ARG A 76 4.95 9.98 -4.52
N GLU A 77 4.19 10.49 -5.49
CA GLU A 77 4.72 10.96 -6.78
C GLU A 77 5.79 12.04 -6.57
N LEU A 78 5.54 13.02 -5.67
CA LEU A 78 6.51 14.04 -5.32
C LEU A 78 7.71 13.43 -4.57
N GLY A 79 7.47 12.47 -3.66
CA GLY A 79 8.52 11.75 -2.95
C GLY A 79 9.48 11.05 -3.91
N PHE A 80 8.99 10.32 -4.90
CA PHE A 80 9.82 9.70 -5.93
C PHE A 80 10.60 10.75 -6.74
N ALA A 81 9.95 11.84 -7.14
CA ALA A 81 10.59 12.91 -7.92
C ALA A 81 11.69 13.64 -7.12
N THR A 82 11.53 13.73 -5.80
CA THR A 82 12.46 14.42 -4.91
C THR A 82 13.62 13.53 -4.44
N ALA A 83 13.43 12.20 -4.41
CA ALA A 83 14.43 11.25 -3.96
C ALA A 83 15.74 11.35 -4.75
N ASN A 84 16.88 11.46 -4.03
CA ASN A 84 18.21 11.54 -4.64
C ASN A 84 18.83 10.17 -4.95
N TYR A 85 18.41 9.15 -4.20
CA TYR A 85 19.08 7.84 -4.24
C TYR A 85 18.30 6.78 -5.03
N ALA A 86 19.01 5.71 -5.37
CA ALA A 86 18.54 4.62 -6.21
C ALA A 86 17.39 3.81 -5.59
N PHE A 87 17.27 3.83 -4.28
CA PHE A 87 16.21 3.10 -3.57
C PHE A 87 15.37 4.07 -2.74
N VAL A 88 14.05 3.91 -2.86
CA VAL A 88 13.05 4.76 -2.20
C VAL A 88 12.32 3.93 -1.16
N GLY A 89 12.54 4.23 0.10
CA GLY A 89 11.88 3.59 1.23
C GLY A 89 10.68 4.42 1.70
N PHE A 90 9.47 3.87 1.73
CA PHE A 90 8.28 4.54 2.26
C PHE A 90 8.06 4.17 3.71
N VAL A 91 8.00 5.18 4.57
CA VAL A 91 7.68 5.07 6.00
C VAL A 91 6.51 6.02 6.26
N ASP A 92 5.34 5.48 6.60
CA ASP A 92 4.19 6.33 6.95
C ASP A 92 4.44 7.03 8.31
N ASP A 93 3.75 8.14 8.57
CA ASP A 93 3.93 8.94 9.81
C ASP A 93 3.44 8.23 11.10
N ASP A 94 2.96 6.99 10.97
CA ASP A 94 2.58 6.07 12.04
C ASP A 94 3.34 4.73 11.95
N ASN A 95 4.47 4.70 11.23
CA ASN A 95 5.33 3.52 11.12
C ASN A 95 6.63 3.71 11.90
N TRP A 96 6.95 2.80 12.77
CA TRP A 96 8.13 2.80 13.64
C TRP A 96 9.09 1.71 13.20
N VAL A 97 10.06 2.08 12.42
CA VAL A 97 11.01 1.14 11.79
C VAL A 97 12.02 0.60 12.79
N ALA A 98 12.51 -0.63 12.57
CA ALA A 98 13.60 -1.21 13.34
C ALA A 98 14.89 -0.39 13.20
N THR A 99 15.80 -0.47 14.16
CA THR A 99 17.04 0.34 14.19
C THR A 99 17.99 0.05 13.02
N ASP A 100 17.87 -1.09 12.38
CA ASP A 100 18.67 -1.51 11.23
C ASP A 100 17.91 -1.43 9.90
N TRP A 101 16.73 -0.80 9.87
CA TRP A 101 15.82 -0.85 8.74
C TRP A 101 16.43 -0.30 7.44
N VAL A 102 17.10 0.86 7.50
CA VAL A 102 17.71 1.49 6.29
C VAL A 102 18.85 0.61 5.75
N ARG A 103 19.70 0.10 6.61
CA ARG A 103 20.80 -0.80 6.25
C ARG A 103 20.28 -2.11 5.63
N THR A 104 19.28 -2.71 6.25
CA THR A 104 18.67 -3.97 5.84
C THR A 104 17.94 -3.80 4.50
N ALA A 105 17.16 -2.73 4.33
CA ALA A 105 16.48 -2.41 3.07
C ALA A 105 17.49 -2.28 1.91
N TYR A 106 18.57 -1.50 2.11
CA TYR A 106 19.62 -1.36 1.11
C TYR A 106 20.26 -2.70 0.77
N SER A 107 20.70 -3.45 1.79
CA SER A 107 21.40 -4.73 1.61
C SER A 107 20.58 -5.72 0.79
N ILE A 108 19.28 -5.80 1.03
CA ILE A 108 18.41 -6.76 0.34
C ILE A 108 18.08 -6.29 -1.08
N ILE A 109 17.63 -5.02 -1.26
CA ILE A 109 17.20 -4.56 -2.57
C ILE A 109 18.35 -4.41 -3.56
N SER A 110 19.57 -4.12 -3.09
CA SER A 110 20.77 -4.04 -3.92
C SER A 110 21.32 -5.41 -4.33
N SER A 111 20.96 -6.49 -3.59
CA SER A 111 21.48 -7.85 -3.84
C SER A 111 20.98 -8.48 -5.15
N SER A 112 19.92 -7.94 -5.76
CA SER A 112 19.39 -8.44 -7.03
C SER A 112 18.98 -7.27 -7.91
N SER A 113 19.48 -7.25 -9.14
CA SER A 113 19.12 -6.23 -10.14
C SER A 113 17.66 -6.33 -10.59
N ARG A 114 17.02 -7.50 -10.43
CA ARG A 114 15.62 -7.76 -10.79
C ARG A 114 14.64 -7.42 -9.68
N LEU A 115 15.11 -7.20 -8.44
CA LEU A 115 14.23 -6.86 -7.32
C LEU A 115 13.76 -5.41 -7.46
N GLY A 116 12.49 -5.25 -7.82
CA GLY A 116 11.86 -3.94 -8.03
C GLY A 116 11.25 -3.36 -6.77
N ALA A 117 10.73 -4.22 -5.88
CA ALA A 117 10.18 -3.77 -4.60
C ALA A 117 10.30 -4.82 -3.51
N LEU A 118 10.56 -4.32 -2.29
CA LEU A 118 10.80 -5.09 -1.08
C LEU A 118 9.82 -4.65 0.00
N GLY A 119 9.00 -5.58 0.50
CA GLY A 119 8.08 -5.39 1.61
C GLY A 119 8.66 -5.85 2.95
N SER A 120 8.07 -5.36 4.03
CA SER A 120 8.48 -5.61 5.42
C SER A 120 7.48 -6.47 6.18
N ILE A 121 7.91 -7.05 7.30
CA ILE A 121 7.04 -7.51 8.38
C ILE A 121 6.54 -6.29 9.16
N ARG A 122 5.26 -6.28 9.47
CA ARG A 122 4.55 -5.14 10.09
C ARG A 122 3.71 -5.63 11.25
N THR A 123 4.20 -5.38 12.46
CA THR A 123 3.50 -5.75 13.69
C THR A 123 2.67 -4.58 14.21
N PRO A 124 1.45 -4.81 14.71
CA PRO A 124 0.65 -3.73 15.27
C PRO A 124 1.19 -3.31 16.64
N VAL A 125 1.21 -2.01 16.91
CA VAL A 125 1.46 -1.47 18.23
C VAL A 125 0.31 -0.53 18.61
N CYS A 126 -0.23 -0.69 19.81
CA CYS A 126 -1.35 0.09 20.32
C CYS A 126 -0.90 1.20 21.26
N GLU A 127 -1.77 2.15 21.51
CA GLU A 127 -1.59 3.06 22.64
C GLU A 127 -1.42 2.28 23.96
N ILE A 128 -0.66 2.87 24.88
CA ILE A 128 -0.38 2.26 26.19
C ILE A 128 -1.69 1.81 26.86
N SER A 129 -1.67 0.61 27.47
CA SER A 129 -2.81 -0.01 28.16
C SER A 129 -3.98 -0.51 27.30
N GLN A 130 -3.87 -0.50 25.97
CA GLN A 130 -4.89 -1.06 25.10
C GLN A 130 -4.43 -2.39 24.47
N SER A 131 -5.30 -3.41 24.55
CA SER A 131 -5.12 -4.66 23.82
C SER A 131 -5.83 -4.60 22.46
N LEU A 132 -5.33 -5.39 21.49
CA LEU A 132 -6.02 -5.58 20.22
C LEU A 132 -7.35 -6.28 20.45
N PRO A 133 -8.46 -5.80 19.86
CA PRO A 133 -9.74 -6.50 19.93
C PRO A 133 -9.65 -7.90 19.28
N ALA A 134 -10.35 -8.89 19.80
CA ALA A 134 -10.34 -10.25 19.26
C ALA A 134 -10.70 -10.36 17.76
N TRP A 135 -11.50 -9.44 17.26
CA TRP A 135 -11.85 -9.39 15.83
C TRP A 135 -10.71 -8.89 14.94
N PHE A 136 -9.71 -8.21 15.50
CA PHE A 136 -8.62 -7.60 14.74
C PHE A 136 -7.84 -8.63 13.92
N GLU A 137 -7.56 -9.78 14.50
CA GLU A 137 -6.86 -10.88 13.83
C GLU A 137 -7.50 -11.31 12.50
N LYS A 138 -8.84 -11.22 12.41
CA LYS A 138 -9.59 -11.59 11.19
C LYS A 138 -9.51 -10.55 10.06
N VAL A 139 -9.09 -9.32 10.36
CA VAL A 139 -9.12 -8.20 9.41
C VAL A 139 -7.81 -7.40 9.36
N HIS A 140 -6.78 -7.82 10.12
CA HIS A 140 -5.52 -7.09 10.29
C HIS A 140 -4.79 -6.83 8.96
N SER A 141 -4.92 -7.72 7.96
CA SER A 141 -4.35 -7.51 6.62
C SER A 141 -4.89 -6.23 5.95
N THR A 142 -6.15 -5.86 6.23
CA THR A 142 -6.75 -4.59 5.75
C THR A 142 -6.11 -3.35 6.39
N TYR A 143 -5.43 -3.53 7.51
CA TYR A 143 -4.61 -2.51 8.18
C TYR A 143 -3.14 -2.55 7.75
N ALA A 144 -2.82 -3.26 6.68
CA ALA A 144 -1.46 -3.51 6.21
C ALA A 144 -0.56 -4.23 7.23
N ILE A 145 -1.13 -4.98 8.17
CA ILE A 145 -0.39 -5.82 9.11
C ILE A 145 0.00 -7.13 8.45
N LEU A 146 1.19 -7.60 8.75
CA LEU A 146 1.75 -8.87 8.34
C LEU A 146 2.71 -9.36 9.43
N THR A 147 2.37 -10.44 10.09
CA THR A 147 3.17 -11.04 11.16
C THR A 147 4.09 -12.14 10.64
N ASP A 148 5.09 -12.56 11.45
CA ASP A 148 5.98 -13.68 11.10
C ASP A 148 5.22 -14.99 10.86
N CYS A 149 4.15 -15.25 11.62
CA CYS A 149 3.33 -16.45 11.47
C CYS A 149 2.68 -16.53 10.09
N GLU A 150 2.24 -15.39 9.56
CA GLU A 150 1.57 -15.30 8.27
C GLU A 150 2.55 -15.24 7.11
N PHE A 151 3.74 -14.69 7.34
CA PHE A 151 4.80 -14.64 6.33
C PHE A 151 5.07 -16.03 5.73
N ASN A 152 5.12 -17.06 6.55
CA ASN A 152 5.35 -18.45 6.11
C ASN A 152 4.19 -19.04 5.27
N GLN A 153 3.04 -18.36 5.21
CA GLN A 153 1.86 -18.79 4.45
C GLN A 153 1.62 -17.95 3.20
N ILE A 154 2.42 -16.90 2.98
CA ILE A 154 2.27 -16.04 1.80
C ILE A 154 2.81 -16.74 0.57
N GLN A 155 2.09 -16.57 -0.54
CA GLN A 155 2.57 -16.98 -1.86
C GLN A 155 3.87 -16.22 -2.19
N ASP A 156 4.92 -16.92 -2.55
CA ASP A 156 6.17 -16.34 -3.03
C ASP A 156 6.31 -16.57 -4.55
N PRO A 157 6.49 -15.54 -5.37
CA PRO A 157 6.49 -14.11 -5.04
C PRO A 157 5.08 -13.56 -4.72
N PRO A 158 4.98 -12.53 -3.85
CA PRO A 158 3.71 -11.92 -3.49
C PRO A 158 3.06 -11.22 -4.69
N MET A 159 1.72 -11.22 -4.74
CA MET A 159 0.99 -10.53 -5.81
C MET A 159 1.14 -9.01 -5.76
N TYR A 160 1.25 -8.46 -4.58
CA TYR A 160 1.40 -7.02 -4.30
C TYR A 160 2.01 -6.79 -2.92
N LEU A 161 2.46 -5.56 -2.69
CA LEU A 161 3.01 -5.10 -1.42
C LEU A 161 2.34 -3.78 -1.00
N PRO A 162 1.93 -3.62 0.27
CA PRO A 162 1.50 -2.33 0.79
C PRO A 162 2.70 -1.40 1.02
N THR A 163 2.47 -0.09 1.02
CA THR A 163 3.55 0.90 1.18
C THR A 163 4.10 1.05 2.59
N ALA A 164 3.43 0.56 3.62
CA ALA A 164 3.98 0.59 4.98
C ALA A 164 5.31 -0.18 5.05
N GLY A 165 6.43 0.55 5.09
CA GLY A 165 7.78 -0.02 5.05
C GLY A 165 8.17 -0.66 3.71
N LEU A 166 7.64 -0.18 2.60
CA LEU A 166 7.98 -0.62 1.26
C LEU A 166 9.27 0.07 0.79
N CYS A 167 10.24 -0.70 0.28
CA CYS A 167 11.39 -0.15 -0.42
C CYS A 167 11.27 -0.48 -1.92
N VAL A 168 11.37 0.54 -2.78
CA VAL A 168 11.22 0.44 -4.25
C VAL A 168 12.50 0.87 -4.92
N ARG A 169 12.93 0.13 -5.95
CA ARG A 169 13.98 0.55 -6.87
C ARG A 169 13.46 1.74 -7.70
N LYS A 170 14.06 2.92 -7.54
CA LYS A 170 13.60 4.17 -8.19
C LYS A 170 13.50 4.01 -9.70
N MET A 171 14.50 3.40 -10.34
CA MET A 171 14.49 3.12 -11.77
C MET A 171 13.28 2.28 -12.22
N ALA A 172 12.78 1.37 -11.38
CA ALA A 172 11.59 0.58 -11.71
C ALA A 172 10.33 1.45 -11.81
N TRP A 173 10.19 2.43 -10.91
CA TRP A 173 9.13 3.44 -10.97
C TRP A 173 9.31 4.38 -12.17
N GLU A 174 10.51 4.91 -12.39
CA GLU A 174 10.83 5.82 -13.50
C GLU A 174 10.50 5.18 -14.84
N ASN A 175 10.92 3.93 -15.06
CA ASN A 175 10.60 3.15 -16.26
C ASN A 175 9.09 3.02 -16.51
N LEU A 176 8.29 2.83 -15.46
CA LEU A 176 6.83 2.81 -15.59
C LEU A 176 6.29 4.17 -16.08
N ILE A 177 6.74 5.26 -15.45
CA ILE A 177 6.26 6.62 -15.75
C ILE A 177 6.68 7.06 -17.17
N GLU A 178 7.92 6.82 -17.57
CA GLU A 178 8.43 7.14 -18.90
C GLU A 178 7.67 6.42 -20.01
N ARG A 179 7.22 5.20 -19.74
CA ARG A 179 6.40 4.41 -20.67
C ARG A 179 4.89 4.71 -20.58
N GLY A 180 4.53 5.78 -19.89
CA GLY A 180 3.16 6.30 -19.86
C GLY A 180 2.26 5.72 -18.77
N PHE A 181 2.80 4.97 -17.79
CA PHE A 181 2.02 4.57 -16.62
C PHE A 181 1.56 5.79 -15.82
N ARG A 182 0.35 5.73 -15.32
CA ARG A 182 -0.20 6.73 -14.38
C ARG A 182 -1.09 6.00 -13.38
N LEU A 183 -0.85 6.24 -12.10
CA LEU A 183 -1.70 5.71 -11.04
C LEU A 183 -3.14 6.12 -11.25
N GLN A 184 -4.04 5.17 -11.22
CA GLN A 184 -5.48 5.36 -11.42
C GLN A 184 -6.21 5.53 -10.08
N LEU A 185 -5.67 4.95 -9.00
CA LEU A 185 -6.21 5.05 -7.67
C LEU A 185 -5.61 6.27 -6.96
N THR A 186 -6.44 6.96 -6.17
CA THR A 186 -6.04 8.20 -5.50
C THR A 186 -5.52 7.98 -4.07
N GLY A 187 -5.73 6.78 -3.53
CA GLY A 187 -5.44 6.49 -2.15
C GLY A 187 -6.32 7.27 -1.16
N ARG A 188 -5.88 7.36 0.08
CA ARG A 188 -6.58 8.10 1.14
C ARG A 188 -6.66 9.58 0.81
N ARG A 189 -7.87 10.15 0.96
CA ARG A 189 -8.12 11.57 0.75
C ARG A 189 -9.09 12.09 1.81
N GLY A 190 -8.58 12.83 2.77
CA GLY A 190 -9.36 13.33 3.90
C GLY A 190 -10.05 12.17 4.67
N ARG A 191 -11.38 12.23 4.81
CA ARG A 191 -12.14 11.19 5.52
C ARG A 191 -12.42 9.92 4.72
N LYS A 192 -12.05 9.86 3.42
CA LYS A 192 -12.27 8.68 2.58
C LYS A 192 -11.12 7.69 2.78
N LEU A 193 -11.47 6.46 3.16
CA LEU A 193 -10.52 5.38 3.42
C LEU A 193 -10.21 4.57 2.15
N PHE A 194 -10.34 5.17 0.97
CA PHE A 194 -9.93 4.53 -0.26
C PHE A 194 -8.44 4.20 -0.20
N ALA A 195 -8.09 3.02 -0.65
CA ALA A 195 -6.72 2.52 -0.67
C ALA A 195 -6.46 1.80 -2.00
N GLY A 196 -5.23 1.39 -2.23
CA GLY A 196 -4.87 0.53 -3.34
C GLY A 196 -3.96 1.16 -4.38
N GLU A 197 -3.56 2.43 -4.23
CA GLU A 197 -2.55 3.05 -5.08
C GLU A 197 -1.16 2.40 -4.90
N ASP A 198 -0.88 1.90 -3.70
CA ASP A 198 0.29 1.09 -3.38
C ASP A 198 0.21 -0.30 -4.04
N THR A 199 -0.94 -0.94 -3.90
CA THR A 199 -1.22 -2.21 -4.57
C THR A 199 -1.13 -2.05 -6.09
N GLU A 200 -1.69 -0.97 -6.65
CA GLU A 200 -1.61 -0.63 -8.07
C GLU A 200 -0.16 -0.48 -8.54
N LEU A 201 0.66 0.27 -7.78
CA LEU A 201 2.08 0.44 -8.06
C LEU A 201 2.79 -0.90 -8.12
N THR A 202 2.70 -1.70 -7.05
CA THR A 202 3.47 -2.94 -6.95
C THR A 202 2.99 -4.02 -7.92
N MET A 203 1.68 -4.12 -8.19
CA MET A 203 1.15 -4.97 -9.25
C MET A 203 1.65 -4.54 -10.63
N SER A 204 1.77 -3.23 -10.90
CA SER A 204 2.31 -2.72 -12.16
C SER A 204 3.79 -3.05 -12.33
N LEU A 205 4.59 -2.93 -11.27
CA LEU A 205 5.99 -3.38 -11.29
C LEU A 205 6.08 -4.88 -11.63
N ARG A 206 5.25 -5.71 -10.99
CA ARG A 206 5.22 -7.14 -11.28
C ARG A 206 4.81 -7.43 -12.73
N LEU A 207 3.84 -6.72 -13.28
CA LEU A 207 3.40 -6.89 -14.69
C LEU A 207 4.48 -6.48 -15.71
N THR A 208 5.47 -5.71 -15.31
CA THR A 208 6.64 -5.36 -16.10
C THR A 208 7.86 -6.24 -15.79
N GLY A 209 7.68 -7.36 -15.10
CA GLY A 209 8.70 -8.36 -14.86
C GLY A 209 9.65 -8.09 -13.71
N TRP A 210 9.43 -7.02 -12.93
CA TRP A 210 10.15 -6.81 -11.68
C TRP A 210 9.74 -7.83 -10.62
N GLU A 211 10.71 -8.29 -9.86
CA GLU A 211 10.46 -9.15 -8.71
C GLU A 211 9.91 -8.34 -7.53
N LEU A 212 8.93 -8.90 -6.85
CA LEU A 212 8.47 -8.43 -5.55
C LEU A 212 8.90 -9.44 -4.50
N ARG A 213 9.37 -8.97 -3.36
CA ARG A 213 9.79 -9.82 -2.24
C ARG A 213 9.30 -9.24 -0.92
N ILE A 214 8.97 -10.11 0.03
CA ILE A 214 8.87 -9.76 1.45
C ILE A 214 10.06 -10.42 2.14
N ASP A 215 10.78 -9.66 2.97
CA ASP A 215 11.91 -10.23 3.71
C ASP A 215 11.67 -10.04 5.22
N PRO A 216 11.72 -11.12 6.03
CA PRO A 216 11.41 -11.07 7.44
C PRO A 216 12.45 -10.29 8.27
N ARG A 217 13.60 -9.97 7.72
CA ARG A 217 14.59 -9.09 8.35
C ARG A 217 14.19 -7.63 8.31
N LEU A 218 13.37 -7.23 7.33
CA LEU A 218 12.90 -5.85 7.22
C LEU A 218 11.64 -5.70 8.07
N ARG A 219 11.73 -4.96 9.17
CA ARG A 219 10.69 -4.92 10.21
C ARG A 219 10.29 -3.51 10.58
N LEU A 220 9.01 -3.35 10.88
CA LEU A 220 8.49 -2.14 11.53
C LEU A 220 7.30 -2.47 12.44
N GLN A 221 7.00 -1.52 13.30
CA GLN A 221 5.76 -1.46 14.06
C GLN A 221 4.82 -0.45 13.42
N HIS A 222 3.55 -0.82 13.26
CA HIS A 222 2.52 0.06 12.74
C HIS A 222 1.60 0.49 13.87
N PHE A 223 1.60 1.79 14.17
CA PHE A 223 0.84 2.34 15.28
C PHE A 223 -0.68 2.33 14.99
N MET A 224 -1.43 1.74 15.91
CA MET A 224 -2.88 1.62 15.86
C MET A 224 -3.53 2.53 16.91
N PRO A 225 -3.93 3.75 16.55
CA PRO A 225 -4.61 4.64 17.48
C PRO A 225 -5.99 4.07 17.85
N ARG A 226 -6.45 4.36 19.06
CA ARG A 226 -7.68 3.83 19.64
C ARG A 226 -8.91 3.97 18.75
N ASN A 227 -9.02 5.05 18.01
CA ASN A 227 -10.15 5.29 17.12
C ASN A 227 -10.18 4.33 15.91
N ARG A 228 -9.03 3.79 15.48
CA ARG A 228 -8.94 2.78 14.43
C ARG A 228 -9.29 1.37 14.92
N LEU A 229 -9.22 1.11 16.22
CA LEU A 229 -9.53 -0.17 16.85
C LEU A 229 -11.01 -0.29 17.27
N ARG A 230 -11.91 0.49 16.69
CA ARG A 230 -13.36 0.38 16.84
C ARG A 230 -13.93 -0.47 15.72
N TRP A 231 -14.87 -1.36 16.02
CA TRP A 231 -15.50 -2.23 15.03
C TRP A 231 -16.16 -1.44 13.89
N GLN A 232 -16.81 -0.32 14.18
CA GLN A 232 -17.39 0.55 13.16
C GLN A 232 -16.36 1.11 12.18
N TYR A 233 -15.14 1.39 12.65
CA TYR A 233 -14.04 1.80 11.79
C TYR A 233 -13.57 0.63 10.90
N ALA A 234 -13.41 -0.57 11.47
CA ALA A 234 -13.04 -1.78 10.74
C ALA A 234 -14.04 -2.09 9.62
N ARG A 235 -15.33 -2.06 9.91
CA ARG A 235 -16.39 -2.27 8.90
C ARG A 235 -16.31 -1.26 7.76
N ARG A 236 -16.14 0.01 8.09
CA ARG A 236 -15.98 1.06 7.07
C ARG A 236 -14.72 0.85 6.25
N LEU A 237 -13.60 0.48 6.88
CA LEU A 237 -12.34 0.20 6.21
C LEU A 237 -12.48 -0.98 5.23
N LEU A 238 -13.09 -2.09 5.64
CA LEU A 238 -13.38 -3.25 4.80
C LEU A 238 -14.19 -2.86 3.55
N ARG A 239 -15.24 -2.07 3.75
CA ARG A 239 -16.14 -1.60 2.69
C ARG A 239 -15.43 -0.68 1.70
N ASP A 240 -14.75 0.35 2.21
CA ASP A 240 -14.08 1.35 1.37
C ASP A 240 -12.88 0.73 0.62
N HIS A 241 -12.14 -0.18 1.27
CA HIS A 241 -11.06 -0.94 0.68
C HIS A 241 -11.56 -1.84 -0.46
N SER A 242 -12.59 -2.64 -0.20
CA SER A 242 -13.20 -3.50 -1.23
C SER A 242 -13.79 -2.69 -2.39
N ALA A 243 -14.37 -1.52 -2.12
CA ALA A 243 -14.91 -0.64 -3.16
C ALA A 243 -13.81 -0.06 -4.08
N SER A 244 -12.66 0.29 -3.53
CA SER A 244 -11.53 0.79 -4.33
C SER A 244 -10.81 -0.31 -5.10
N HIS A 245 -10.72 -1.51 -4.53
CA HIS A 245 -10.04 -2.66 -5.12
C HIS A 245 -10.68 -3.21 -6.39
N VAL A 246 -11.93 -2.85 -6.71
CA VAL A 246 -12.54 -3.29 -7.99
C VAL A 246 -11.75 -2.83 -9.22
N LEU A 247 -11.04 -1.72 -9.14
CA LEU A 247 -10.18 -1.24 -10.23
C LEU A 247 -8.88 -2.05 -10.34
N LEU A 248 -8.43 -2.67 -9.25
CA LEU A 248 -7.25 -3.54 -9.25
C LEU A 248 -7.48 -4.86 -10.00
N ASP A 249 -8.73 -5.25 -10.25
CA ASP A 249 -9.04 -6.37 -11.13
C ASP A 249 -8.39 -6.21 -12.52
N ALA A 250 -8.13 -4.96 -12.94
CA ALA A 250 -7.45 -4.66 -14.21
C ALA A 250 -5.99 -5.12 -14.24
N TYR A 251 -5.33 -5.17 -13.10
CA TYR A 251 -3.91 -5.54 -12.93
C TYR A 251 -3.72 -7.03 -12.61
N SER A 252 -4.80 -7.79 -12.48
CA SER A 252 -4.72 -9.23 -12.19
C SER A 252 -4.16 -10.01 -13.37
N GLU A 253 -3.40 -11.08 -13.11
CA GLU A 253 -2.89 -12.00 -14.16
C GLU A 253 -4.02 -12.56 -15.03
N ARG A 254 -5.18 -12.80 -14.42
CA ARG A 254 -6.36 -13.23 -15.16
C ARG A 254 -6.75 -12.24 -16.25
N ASN A 255 -6.57 -10.93 -16.05
CA ASN A 255 -6.85 -9.91 -17.06
C ASN A 255 -5.81 -9.91 -18.19
N MET A 256 -4.63 -10.49 -17.97
CA MET A 256 -3.51 -10.45 -18.93
C MET A 256 -3.63 -11.46 -20.08
N SER A 257 -4.52 -12.43 -20.00
CA SER A 257 -4.75 -13.40 -21.06
C SER A 257 -5.43 -12.75 -22.28
N LEU A 258 -4.82 -12.91 -23.45
CA LEU A 258 -5.20 -12.20 -24.68
C LEU A 258 -6.53 -12.70 -25.32
N ARG A 259 -6.96 -13.93 -25.07
CA ARG A 259 -8.19 -14.50 -25.68
C ARG A 259 -9.08 -15.13 -24.61
N PRO A 260 -9.97 -14.37 -23.97
CA PRO A 260 -10.92 -14.94 -23.04
C PRO A 260 -12.01 -15.72 -23.83
N GLY A 261 -12.26 -16.98 -23.44
CA GLY A 261 -13.44 -17.69 -23.89
C GLY A 261 -14.73 -16.99 -23.41
N PHE A 262 -15.89 -17.30 -24.04
CA PHE A 262 -17.17 -16.64 -23.78
C PHE A 262 -17.56 -16.56 -22.29
N ARG A 263 -17.41 -17.65 -21.52
CA ARG A 263 -17.69 -17.67 -20.08
C ARG A 263 -16.84 -16.67 -19.31
N ARG A 264 -15.57 -16.55 -19.67
CA ARG A 264 -14.65 -15.61 -19.07
C ARG A 264 -15.00 -14.18 -19.45
N TRP A 265 -15.35 -13.94 -20.74
CA TRP A 265 -15.80 -12.65 -21.22
C TRP A 265 -16.99 -12.12 -20.40
N ILE A 266 -18.02 -12.96 -20.14
CA ILE A 266 -19.14 -12.60 -19.26
C ILE A 266 -18.66 -12.30 -17.84
N SER A 267 -17.86 -13.20 -17.26
CA SER A 267 -17.41 -13.07 -15.85
C SER A 267 -16.56 -11.82 -15.60
N GLU A 268 -16.01 -11.21 -16.63
CA GLU A 268 -15.23 -9.97 -16.54
C GLU A 268 -16.08 -8.70 -16.69
N ARG A 269 -17.38 -8.83 -16.89
CA ARG A 269 -18.27 -7.67 -16.98
C ARG A 269 -18.65 -7.16 -15.59
N TRP A 270 -18.72 -5.83 -15.44
CA TRP A 270 -19.06 -5.21 -14.16
C TRP A 270 -20.43 -5.67 -13.62
N TRP A 271 -21.43 -5.79 -14.50
CA TRP A 271 -22.78 -6.23 -14.11
C TRP A 271 -22.82 -7.67 -13.62
N TYR A 272 -22.02 -8.57 -14.21
CA TYR A 272 -21.88 -9.95 -13.74
C TYR A 272 -21.24 -9.99 -12.36
N GLN A 273 -20.13 -9.25 -12.16
CA GLN A 273 -19.45 -9.14 -10.88
C GLN A 273 -20.35 -8.52 -9.81
N PHE A 274 -21.14 -7.49 -10.18
CA PHE A 274 -22.14 -6.89 -9.32
C PHE A 274 -23.21 -7.91 -8.90
N GLY A 275 -23.83 -8.59 -9.86
CA GLY A 275 -24.83 -9.64 -9.61
C GLY A 275 -24.26 -10.78 -8.75
N SER A 276 -22.99 -11.17 -8.97
CA SER A 276 -22.30 -12.16 -8.13
C SER A 276 -22.15 -11.67 -6.69
N SER A 277 -21.78 -10.41 -6.46
CA SER A 277 -21.66 -9.84 -5.11
C SER A 277 -23.01 -9.77 -4.41
N VAL A 278 -24.06 -9.32 -5.10
CA VAL A 278 -25.44 -9.29 -4.56
C VAL A 278 -25.93 -10.72 -4.25
N GLY A 279 -25.70 -11.67 -5.14
CA GLY A 279 -26.07 -13.07 -4.94
C GLY A 279 -25.37 -13.73 -3.75
N ARG A 280 -24.11 -13.37 -3.46
CA ARG A 280 -23.42 -13.85 -2.24
C ARG A 280 -24.04 -13.27 -0.98
N MET A 281 -24.37 -11.99 -0.97
CA MET A 281 -25.08 -11.35 0.16
C MET A 281 -26.46 -11.98 0.39
N ALA A 282 -27.22 -12.23 -0.68
CA ALA A 282 -28.54 -12.86 -0.57
C ALA A 282 -28.52 -14.28 0.01
N ARG A 283 -27.39 -15.02 -0.14
CA ARG A 283 -27.22 -16.35 0.47
C ARG A 283 -26.90 -16.31 1.95
N GLN A 284 -26.65 -15.13 2.51
CA GLN A 284 -26.27 -14.93 3.91
C GLN A 284 -27.24 -13.96 4.64
N PRO A 285 -28.55 -14.23 4.70
CA PRO A 285 -29.53 -13.28 5.21
C PRO A 285 -29.29 -12.92 6.68
N ARG A 286 -28.77 -13.86 7.49
CA ARG A 286 -28.40 -13.60 8.89
C ARG A 286 -27.23 -12.61 9.00
N GLY A 287 -26.23 -12.74 8.13
CA GLY A 287 -25.09 -11.81 8.04
C GLY A 287 -25.55 -10.41 7.60
N VAL A 288 -26.45 -10.33 6.62
CA VAL A 288 -27.02 -9.05 6.17
C VAL A 288 -27.78 -8.37 7.30
N LEU A 289 -28.64 -9.10 8.02
CA LEU A 289 -29.37 -8.56 9.17
C LEU A 289 -28.43 -8.08 10.28
N ALA A 290 -27.42 -8.88 10.63
CA ALA A 290 -26.43 -8.50 11.64
C ALA A 290 -25.64 -7.26 11.22
N ALA A 291 -25.26 -7.14 9.94
CA ALA A 291 -24.60 -5.98 9.41
C ALA A 291 -25.48 -4.72 9.47
N LEU A 292 -26.78 -4.83 9.16
CA LEU A 292 -27.75 -3.73 9.25
C LEU A 292 -27.98 -3.27 10.69
N LEU A 293 -28.08 -4.21 11.62
CA LEU A 293 -28.29 -3.93 13.05
C LEU A 293 -27.00 -3.50 13.77
N SER A 294 -25.89 -3.37 13.04
CA SER A 294 -24.56 -3.07 13.60
C SER A 294 -24.14 -4.00 14.75
N SER A 295 -24.66 -5.21 14.75
CA SER A 295 -24.38 -6.25 15.75
C SER A 295 -23.31 -7.21 15.24
N GLY A 296 -22.67 -7.96 16.16
CA GLY A 296 -21.76 -9.04 15.80
C GLY A 296 -20.33 -8.59 15.47
N ASP A 297 -19.67 -7.95 16.45
CA ASP A 297 -18.27 -7.58 16.36
C ASP A 297 -17.41 -8.80 15.99
N GLY A 298 -16.69 -8.72 14.86
CA GLY A 298 -15.81 -9.77 14.39
C GLY A 298 -16.48 -11.05 13.85
N ARG A 299 -17.79 -11.05 13.63
CA ARG A 299 -18.46 -12.17 12.97
C ARG A 299 -18.01 -12.27 11.51
N GLN A 300 -17.66 -13.49 11.08
CA GLN A 300 -17.15 -13.75 9.75
C GLN A 300 -18.15 -13.38 8.65
N ASP A 301 -19.42 -13.71 8.84
CA ASP A 301 -20.48 -13.38 7.88
C ASP A 301 -20.68 -11.87 7.72
N VAL A 302 -20.50 -11.07 8.80
CA VAL A 302 -20.55 -9.60 8.72
C VAL A 302 -19.36 -9.06 7.94
N ILE A 303 -18.14 -9.60 8.16
CA ILE A 303 -16.94 -9.23 7.39
C ILE A 303 -17.18 -9.48 5.89
N GLU A 304 -17.67 -10.66 5.54
CA GLU A 304 -17.98 -11.01 4.15
C GLU A 304 -19.03 -10.09 3.52
N ILE A 305 -20.10 -9.77 4.26
CA ILE A 305 -21.13 -8.83 3.80
C ILE A 305 -20.51 -7.45 3.53
N GLU A 306 -19.68 -6.93 4.43
CA GLU A 306 -19.02 -5.62 4.22
C GLU A 306 -18.13 -5.62 2.98
N LEU A 307 -17.38 -6.68 2.75
CA LEU A 307 -16.55 -6.83 1.56
C LEU A 307 -17.40 -6.90 0.27
N GLN A 308 -18.48 -7.71 0.26
CA GLN A 308 -19.36 -7.82 -0.92
C GLN A 308 -20.13 -6.52 -1.18
N PHE A 309 -20.58 -5.86 -0.13
CA PHE A 309 -21.27 -4.57 -0.24
C PHE A 309 -20.33 -3.49 -0.78
N GLY A 310 -19.09 -3.42 -0.25
CA GLY A 310 -18.06 -2.53 -0.77
C GLY A 310 -17.78 -2.78 -2.24
N ARG A 311 -17.59 -4.06 -2.64
CA ARG A 311 -17.36 -4.43 -4.03
C ARG A 311 -18.53 -4.02 -4.94
N ALA A 312 -19.77 -4.29 -4.53
CA ALA A 312 -20.96 -3.89 -5.28
C ALA A 312 -21.02 -2.36 -5.49
N LEU A 313 -20.79 -1.59 -4.41
CA LEU A 313 -20.72 -0.12 -4.50
C LEU A 313 -19.59 0.37 -5.43
N GLY A 314 -18.42 -0.24 -5.36
CA GLY A 314 -17.29 0.08 -6.22
C GLY A 314 -17.60 -0.17 -7.70
N LEU A 315 -18.23 -1.30 -8.02
CA LEU A 315 -18.66 -1.64 -9.38
C LEU A 315 -19.70 -0.65 -9.93
N LEU A 316 -20.68 -0.25 -9.11
CA LEU A 316 -21.67 0.77 -9.51
C LEU A 316 -21.01 2.13 -9.73
N ARG A 317 -20.06 2.55 -8.90
CA ARG A 317 -19.34 3.82 -9.07
C ARG A 317 -18.44 3.85 -10.30
N HIS A 318 -17.97 2.69 -10.73
CA HIS A 318 -16.98 2.56 -11.80
C HIS A 318 -17.50 1.81 -13.05
N THR A 319 -18.82 1.75 -13.27
CA THR A 319 -19.47 1.02 -14.38
C THR A 319 -18.79 1.26 -15.73
N ASN A 320 -18.62 2.53 -16.11
CA ASN A 320 -18.02 2.93 -17.39
C ASN A 320 -16.50 2.74 -17.40
N ARG A 321 -15.85 2.81 -16.23
CA ARG A 321 -14.40 2.76 -16.10
C ARG A 321 -13.89 1.33 -15.98
N TYR A 322 -14.63 0.45 -15.34
CA TYR A 322 -14.21 -0.92 -15.02
C TYR A 322 -13.71 -1.69 -16.25
N GLY A 323 -14.55 -1.79 -17.30
CA GLY A 323 -14.17 -2.50 -18.51
C GLY A 323 -13.14 -1.75 -19.37
N ARG A 324 -13.16 -0.41 -19.35
CA ARG A 324 -12.19 0.42 -20.06
C ARG A 324 -10.80 0.25 -19.47
N LEU A 325 -10.65 0.41 -18.15
CA LEU A 325 -9.36 0.26 -17.49
C LEU A 325 -8.75 -1.12 -17.71
N ARG A 326 -9.56 -2.18 -17.69
CA ARG A 326 -9.10 -3.55 -17.97
C ARG A 326 -8.49 -3.69 -19.37
N ARG A 327 -9.06 -3.02 -20.38
CA ARG A 327 -8.47 -2.97 -21.73
C ARG A 327 -7.21 -2.12 -21.76
N GLU A 328 -7.28 -0.90 -21.20
CA GLU A 328 -6.13 0.01 -21.14
C GLU A 328 -4.91 -0.65 -20.50
N VAL A 329 -5.06 -1.34 -19.38
CA VAL A 329 -3.96 -2.04 -18.70
C VAL A 329 -3.46 -3.24 -19.53
N ARG A 330 -4.38 -3.99 -20.19
CA ARG A 330 -3.98 -5.13 -21.02
C ARG A 330 -3.13 -4.70 -22.23
N GLU A 331 -3.47 -3.59 -22.82
CA GLU A 331 -2.86 -3.05 -24.04
C GLU A 331 -1.81 -1.98 -23.77
N ALA A 332 -1.50 -1.75 -22.49
CA ALA A 332 -0.64 -0.66 -22.07
C ALA A 332 0.81 -0.80 -22.56
N PRO A 333 1.40 0.24 -23.14
CA PRO A 333 2.79 0.22 -23.62
C PRO A 333 3.81 0.05 -22.47
N TRP A 334 3.47 0.48 -21.26
CA TRP A 334 4.34 0.37 -20.10
C TRP A 334 4.56 -1.10 -19.63
N ARG A 335 3.78 -2.06 -20.12
CA ARG A 335 3.93 -3.50 -19.81
C ARG A 335 5.13 -4.16 -20.49
N THR A 336 5.83 -3.47 -21.37
CA THR A 336 7.03 -4.00 -22.00
C THR A 336 8.08 -4.28 -20.92
N LEU A 337 8.64 -5.49 -20.92
CA LEU A 337 9.71 -5.87 -19.98
C LEU A 337 10.90 -4.91 -20.12
N PRO A 338 11.51 -4.45 -19.02
CA PRO A 338 12.80 -3.79 -19.06
C PRO A 338 13.84 -4.77 -19.63
N ASP A 339 14.83 -4.25 -20.32
CA ASP A 339 16.01 -5.04 -20.66
C ASP A 339 16.88 -5.19 -19.39
N PHE A 340 16.82 -6.36 -18.78
CA PHE A 340 17.64 -6.66 -17.60
C PHE A 340 19.10 -7.04 -17.95
N GLY A 341 19.47 -7.03 -19.24
CA GLY A 341 20.77 -7.50 -19.73
C GLY A 341 20.94 -9.01 -19.66
N GLU A 342 21.87 -9.56 -20.47
CA GLU A 342 22.10 -11.03 -20.56
C GLU A 342 22.65 -11.67 -19.27
N ALA A 343 23.19 -10.87 -18.32
CA ALA A 343 23.77 -11.36 -17.07
C ALA A 343 22.73 -11.92 -16.04
N SER A 344 21.45 -11.85 -16.34
CA SER A 344 20.35 -12.21 -15.40
C SER A 344 19.44 -13.33 -15.92
N ARG A 345 19.84 -14.12 -16.91
CA ARG A 345 19.12 -15.36 -17.26
C ARG A 345 19.58 -16.47 -16.32
N PRO A 346 18.60 -17.23 -15.70
CA PRO A 346 18.93 -18.32 -14.78
C PRO A 346 19.64 -19.45 -15.48
#